data_0ba190249f39fa3d1e961748aacbf73c
#
_entry.id   0ba190249f39fa3d1e961748aacbf73c
#
_cell.length_a   1.000
_cell.length_b   1.000
_cell.length_c   1.000
_cell.angle_alpha   90.00
_cell.angle_beta   90.00
_cell.angle_gamma   90.00
#
_symmetry.space_group_name_H-M   'P 1'
#
loop_
_entity.id
_entity.type
_entity.pdbx_description
1 polymer ?
#
loop_
_entity_poly.entity_id
_entity_poly.type
_entity_poly.pdbx_seq_one_letter_code
_entity_poly.pdbx_strand_id
1 'polypeptide(L)'
;LGAVLYMFCLHVLDGAPEDIMHGIWSGINEFYRKHKVQTQFSNLKIGSFHEPGQFPKLKGNGAEIKDLVAPLAHVWNAETRGSTDRSHKWITTMVEHQLIAQRILPDYRDQTFLPVQSAIGFAQAIAGVHHMWSLVANDSDRQGLNIWNTPTKLHYLHHLCEKAMFLNPRRGNTMVEETYMGVCKTLAKSCLRSTDDVIMPKAFIDKYLWALHFMFVSR
;
A
#
# COMPACT_ATOMS: atom_id res chain seq x y z
N LEU A 1 -0.51 -2.33 6.18
CA LEU A 1 -1.40 -3.49 6.11
C LEU A 1 -0.69 -4.78 6.53
N GLY A 2 0.56 -5.04 6.11
CA GLY A 2 1.28 -6.24 6.51
C GLY A 2 1.35 -6.44 8.03
N ALA A 3 1.66 -5.40 8.78
CA ALA A 3 1.67 -5.44 10.24
C ALA A 3 0.26 -5.69 10.84
N VAL A 4 -0.80 -5.15 10.23
CA VAL A 4 -2.18 -5.43 10.67
C VAL A 4 -2.54 -6.90 10.46
N LEU A 5 -2.21 -7.46 9.30
CA LEU A 5 -2.42 -8.89 9.03
C LEU A 5 -1.62 -9.79 9.99
N TYR A 6 -0.39 -9.39 10.29
CA TYR A 6 0.45 -10.11 11.24
C TYR A 6 -0.14 -10.09 12.66
N MET A 7 -0.59 -8.92 13.11
CA MET A 7 -1.29 -8.79 14.39
C MET A 7 -2.52 -9.69 14.46
N PHE A 8 -3.32 -9.73 13.41
CA PHE A 8 -4.49 -10.60 13.32
C PHE A 8 -4.14 -12.07 13.55
N CYS A 9 -3.15 -12.56 12.80
CA CYS A 9 -2.83 -13.99 12.78
C CYS A 9 -2.13 -14.48 14.05
N LEU A 10 -1.44 -13.60 14.77
CA LEU A 10 -0.54 -14.03 15.84
C LEU A 10 -0.84 -13.41 17.21
N HIS A 11 -1.67 -12.37 17.28
CA HIS A 11 -1.88 -11.63 18.53
C HIS A 11 -3.34 -11.28 18.85
N VAL A 12 -4.24 -11.39 17.90
CA VAL A 12 -5.65 -10.96 18.08
C VAL A 12 -6.60 -12.13 18.20
N LEU A 13 -6.40 -13.15 17.39
CA LEU A 13 -7.27 -14.33 17.34
C LEU A 13 -6.57 -15.57 17.87
N ASP A 14 -7.32 -16.40 18.57
CA ASP A 14 -6.83 -17.69 19.09
C ASP A 14 -6.96 -18.78 18.02
N GLY A 15 -5.90 -19.52 17.78
CA GLY A 15 -5.89 -20.63 16.84
C GLY A 15 -4.56 -20.79 16.07
N ALA A 16 -4.52 -21.73 15.15
CA ALA A 16 -3.37 -21.87 14.27
C ALA A 16 -3.35 -20.70 13.26
N PRO A 17 -2.20 -20.06 13.04
CA PRO A 17 -2.10 -18.88 12.18
C PRO A 17 -2.64 -19.09 10.76
N GLU A 18 -2.49 -20.29 10.21
CA GLU A 18 -3.00 -20.67 8.89
C GLU A 18 -4.53 -20.70 8.84
N ASP A 19 -5.18 -21.22 9.88
CA ASP A 19 -6.65 -21.29 9.98
C ASP A 19 -7.24 -19.88 10.16
N ILE A 20 -6.59 -19.06 11.00
CA ILE A 20 -6.95 -17.66 11.17
C ILE A 20 -6.84 -16.92 9.84
N MET A 21 -5.72 -17.11 9.13
CA MET A 21 -5.50 -16.47 7.82
C MET A 21 -6.55 -16.91 6.79
N HIS A 22 -6.95 -18.19 6.83
CA HIS A 22 -8.02 -18.69 5.97
C HIS A 22 -9.36 -18.01 6.27
N GLY A 23 -9.71 -17.80 7.54
CA GLY A 23 -10.90 -17.06 7.97
C GLY A 23 -10.87 -15.60 7.50
N ILE A 24 -9.76 -14.90 7.75
CA ILE A 24 -9.54 -13.52 7.28
C ILE A 24 -9.69 -13.42 5.76
N TRP A 25 -9.06 -14.34 5.03
CA TRP A 25 -9.13 -14.38 3.57
C TRP A 25 -10.54 -14.64 3.05
N SER A 26 -11.30 -15.51 3.72
CA SER A 26 -12.71 -15.74 3.41
C SER A 26 -13.55 -14.47 3.56
N GLY A 27 -13.39 -13.74 4.65
CA GLY A 27 -14.08 -12.46 4.89
C GLY A 27 -13.70 -11.38 3.87
N ILE A 28 -12.42 -11.30 3.49
CA ILE A 28 -11.94 -10.39 2.44
C ILE A 28 -12.58 -10.73 1.09
N ASN A 29 -12.64 -12.01 0.70
CA ASN A 29 -13.26 -12.46 -0.55
C ASN A 29 -14.77 -12.19 -0.58
N GLU A 30 -15.44 -12.36 0.55
CA GLU A 30 -16.86 -12.01 0.67
C GLU A 30 -17.07 -10.52 0.44
N PHE A 31 -16.23 -9.68 1.04
CA PHE A 31 -16.27 -8.23 0.82
C PHE A 31 -16.03 -7.89 -0.66
N TYR A 32 -15.01 -8.47 -1.29
CA TYR A 32 -14.69 -8.26 -2.69
C TYR A 32 -15.89 -8.56 -3.60
N ARG A 33 -16.54 -9.71 -3.37
CA ARG A 33 -17.72 -10.14 -4.12
C ARG A 33 -18.92 -9.22 -3.91
N LYS A 34 -19.21 -8.85 -2.63
CA LYS A 34 -20.33 -7.99 -2.26
C LYS A 34 -20.20 -6.58 -2.82
N HIS A 35 -18.98 -6.03 -2.81
CA HIS A 35 -18.72 -4.65 -3.21
C HIS A 35 -18.15 -4.53 -4.64
N LYS A 36 -18.05 -5.64 -5.38
CA LYS A 36 -17.54 -5.69 -6.77
C LYS A 36 -16.20 -4.96 -6.94
N VAL A 37 -15.27 -5.18 -6.00
CA VAL A 37 -13.94 -4.56 -6.03
C VAL A 37 -13.20 -5.02 -7.28
N GLN A 38 -12.65 -4.07 -8.05
CA GLN A 38 -12.06 -4.36 -9.36
C GLN A 38 -10.67 -5.01 -9.24
N THR A 39 -9.83 -4.48 -8.36
CA THR A 39 -8.47 -4.98 -8.17
C THR A 39 -8.42 -5.80 -6.88
N GLN A 40 -8.11 -7.07 -7.01
CA GLN A 40 -8.16 -8.03 -5.91
C GLN A 40 -6.84 -8.79 -5.83
N PHE A 41 -6.42 -9.14 -4.62
CA PHE A 41 -5.43 -10.19 -4.45
C PHE A 41 -6.02 -11.51 -4.97
N SER A 42 -5.19 -12.29 -5.68
CA SER A 42 -5.59 -13.65 -6.11
C SER A 42 -5.52 -14.64 -4.96
N ASN A 43 -4.59 -14.43 -4.04
CA ASN A 43 -4.39 -15.24 -2.84
C ASN A 43 -3.59 -14.47 -1.81
N LEU A 44 -3.99 -14.56 -0.55
CA LEU A 44 -3.31 -13.96 0.58
C LEU A 44 -2.96 -15.04 1.60
N LYS A 45 -1.66 -15.24 1.83
CA LYS A 45 -1.10 -16.24 2.76
C LYS A 45 -0.16 -15.54 3.74
N ILE A 46 0.21 -16.19 4.84
CA ILE A 46 1.17 -15.67 5.81
C ILE A 46 2.48 -15.25 5.13
N GLY A 47 3.02 -16.05 4.22
CA GLY A 47 4.21 -15.71 3.44
C GLY A 47 4.06 -14.50 2.51
N SER A 48 2.83 -13.98 2.31
CA SER A 48 2.59 -12.74 1.56
C SER A 48 2.96 -11.49 2.35
N PHE A 49 3.06 -11.56 3.67
CA PHE A 49 3.34 -10.41 4.52
C PHE A 49 4.34 -10.67 5.65
N HIS A 50 4.72 -11.93 5.90
CA HIS A 50 5.67 -12.29 6.96
C HIS A 50 6.82 -13.12 6.42
N GLU A 51 8.04 -12.72 6.76
CA GLU A 51 9.28 -13.47 6.61
C GLU A 51 9.97 -13.54 7.99
N PRO A 52 10.45 -14.71 8.41
CA PRO A 52 11.13 -14.87 9.70
C PRO A 52 12.28 -13.86 9.85
N GLY A 53 12.34 -13.17 10.99
CA GLY A 53 13.38 -12.20 11.30
C GLY A 53 13.24 -10.84 10.59
N GLN A 54 12.16 -10.61 9.86
CA GLN A 54 11.89 -9.33 9.22
C GLN A 54 10.57 -8.71 9.73
N PHE A 55 10.48 -7.38 9.67
CA PHE A 55 9.22 -6.70 9.92
C PHE A 55 8.16 -7.11 8.89
N PRO A 56 6.90 -7.30 9.31
CA PRO A 56 5.82 -7.67 8.42
C PRO A 56 5.64 -6.65 7.28
N LYS A 57 5.74 -7.13 6.04
CA LYS A 57 5.64 -6.31 4.84
C LYS A 57 4.78 -7.02 3.79
N LEU A 58 3.61 -6.45 3.50
CA LEU A 58 2.74 -6.98 2.47
C LEU A 58 3.38 -6.88 1.08
N LYS A 59 3.46 -8.01 0.39
CA LYS A 59 3.89 -8.15 -1.00
C LYS A 59 2.67 -8.08 -1.91
N GLY A 60 2.72 -7.23 -2.93
CA GLY A 60 1.64 -7.04 -3.89
C GLY A 60 1.89 -5.79 -4.72
N ASN A 61 1.12 -5.59 -5.79
CA ASN A 61 1.18 -4.35 -6.52
C ASN A 61 0.41 -3.23 -5.79
N GLY A 62 0.70 -1.97 -6.13
CA GLY A 62 0.14 -0.82 -5.42
C GLY A 62 -1.40 -0.75 -5.48
N ALA A 63 -2.03 -1.20 -6.58
CA ALA A 63 -3.47 -1.22 -6.73
C ALA A 63 -4.13 -2.28 -5.83
N GLU A 64 -3.56 -3.50 -5.80
CA GLU A 64 -4.02 -4.58 -4.90
C GLU A 64 -3.93 -4.16 -3.43
N ILE A 65 -2.78 -3.57 -3.04
CA ILE A 65 -2.56 -3.09 -1.66
C ILE A 65 -3.55 -1.98 -1.29
N LYS A 66 -3.79 -1.04 -2.20
CA LYS A 66 -4.77 0.04 -2.00
C LYS A 66 -6.18 -0.51 -1.80
N ASP A 67 -6.61 -1.42 -2.67
CA ASP A 67 -7.97 -1.95 -2.67
C ASP A 67 -8.20 -3.02 -1.58
N LEU A 68 -7.14 -3.48 -0.91
CA LEU A 68 -7.22 -4.34 0.28
C LEU A 68 -7.59 -3.57 1.56
N VAL A 69 -7.41 -2.26 1.62
CA VAL A 69 -7.63 -1.49 2.87
C VAL A 69 -9.06 -1.64 3.38
N ALA A 70 -10.05 -1.46 2.51
CA ALA A 70 -11.46 -1.51 2.90
C ALA A 70 -11.92 -2.90 3.37
N PRO A 71 -11.65 -4.01 2.64
CA PRO A 71 -12.00 -5.34 3.11
C PRO A 71 -11.27 -5.73 4.40
N LEU A 72 -9.99 -5.38 4.52
CA LEU A 72 -9.25 -5.64 5.76
C LEU A 72 -9.82 -4.86 6.95
N ALA A 73 -10.20 -3.59 6.75
CA ALA A 73 -10.90 -2.80 7.77
C ALA A 73 -12.23 -3.45 8.19
N HIS A 74 -12.98 -3.96 7.22
CA HIS A 74 -14.25 -4.63 7.49
C HIS A 74 -14.07 -5.86 8.39
N VAL A 75 -13.14 -6.74 8.02
CA VAL A 75 -12.85 -7.95 8.81
C VAL A 75 -12.26 -7.57 10.17
N TRP A 76 -11.31 -6.63 10.22
CA TRP A 76 -10.71 -6.14 11.46
C TRP A 76 -11.79 -5.64 12.44
N ASN A 77 -12.68 -4.77 11.99
CA ASN A 77 -13.73 -4.20 12.83
C ASN A 77 -14.76 -5.23 13.29
N ALA A 78 -15.01 -6.27 12.50
CA ALA A 78 -15.89 -7.37 12.90
C ALA A 78 -15.29 -8.18 14.06
N GLU A 79 -14.04 -8.56 13.94
CA GLU A 79 -13.33 -9.42 14.90
C GLU A 79 -12.92 -8.67 16.18
N THR A 80 -12.59 -7.37 16.08
CA THR A 80 -12.17 -6.58 17.24
C THR A 80 -13.33 -5.80 17.89
N ARG A 81 -14.56 -6.07 17.46
CA ARG A 81 -15.75 -5.40 18.01
C ARG A 81 -15.87 -5.64 19.52
N GLY A 82 -15.94 -4.55 20.28
CA GLY A 82 -16.04 -4.60 21.74
C GLY A 82 -14.72 -4.86 22.46
N SER A 83 -13.60 -4.98 21.76
CA SER A 83 -12.29 -5.10 22.37
C SER A 83 -11.97 -3.87 23.23
N THR A 84 -11.43 -4.12 24.42
CA THR A 84 -10.91 -3.09 25.34
C THR A 84 -9.46 -2.73 25.07
N ASP A 85 -8.77 -3.49 24.23
CA ASP A 85 -7.39 -3.27 23.88
C ASP A 85 -7.20 -1.94 23.14
N ARG A 86 -6.25 -1.13 23.61
CA ARG A 86 -5.96 0.18 23.05
C ARG A 86 -5.35 0.07 21.67
N SER A 87 -4.51 -0.93 21.43
CA SER A 87 -3.85 -1.13 20.14
C SER A 87 -4.88 -1.43 19.05
N HIS A 88 -5.92 -2.21 19.36
CA HIS A 88 -7.02 -2.48 18.43
C HIS A 88 -7.76 -1.20 18.04
N LYS A 89 -8.03 -0.31 19.00
CA LYS A 89 -8.68 0.99 18.73
C LYS A 89 -7.80 1.90 17.87
N TRP A 90 -6.50 1.95 18.15
CA TRP A 90 -5.56 2.74 17.35
C TRP A 90 -5.45 2.22 15.91
N ILE A 91 -5.39 0.90 15.73
CA ILE A 91 -5.38 0.28 14.39
C ILE A 91 -6.69 0.58 13.65
N THR A 92 -7.85 0.44 14.31
CA THR A 92 -9.16 0.82 13.74
C THR A 92 -9.13 2.25 13.24
N THR A 93 -8.76 3.19 14.12
CA THR A 93 -8.70 4.63 13.79
C THR A 93 -7.71 4.91 12.66
N MET A 94 -6.54 4.25 12.67
CA MET A 94 -5.53 4.38 11.61
C MET A 94 -6.07 3.97 10.25
N VAL A 95 -6.76 2.84 10.19
CA VAL A 95 -7.33 2.32 8.93
C VAL A 95 -8.50 3.18 8.46
N GLU A 96 -9.32 3.71 9.36
CA GLU A 96 -10.39 4.67 9.04
C GLU A 96 -9.83 5.95 8.44
N HIS A 97 -8.79 6.52 9.02
CA HIS A 97 -8.09 7.69 8.47
C HIS A 97 -7.52 7.41 7.06
N GLN A 98 -6.94 6.22 6.85
CA GLN A 98 -6.47 5.82 5.53
C GLN A 98 -7.62 5.73 4.51
N LEU A 99 -8.77 5.19 4.90
CA LEU A 99 -9.96 5.14 4.04
C LEU A 99 -10.49 6.54 3.70
N ILE A 100 -10.47 7.48 4.66
CA ILE A 100 -10.85 8.88 4.41
C ILE A 100 -9.93 9.48 3.34
N ALA A 101 -8.61 9.36 3.49
CA ALA A 101 -7.65 9.86 2.52
C ALA A 101 -7.85 9.24 1.13
N GLN A 102 -8.14 7.93 1.06
CA GLN A 102 -8.40 7.23 -0.20
C GLN A 102 -9.71 7.66 -0.88
N ARG A 103 -10.73 8.09 -0.13
CA ARG A 103 -12.01 8.57 -0.69
C ARG A 103 -11.91 9.96 -1.29
N ILE A 104 -11.07 10.83 -0.74
CA ILE A 104 -10.92 12.20 -1.22
C ILE A 104 -10.31 12.25 -2.63
N LEU A 105 -9.27 11.47 -2.89
CA LEU A 105 -8.47 11.60 -4.10
C LEU A 105 -9.20 11.24 -5.42
N PRO A 106 -10.08 10.23 -5.50
CA PRO A 106 -10.79 9.88 -6.72
C PRO A 106 -11.71 10.97 -7.26
N ASP A 107 -12.35 11.73 -6.37
CA ASP A 107 -13.31 12.79 -6.75
C ASP A 107 -12.61 13.95 -7.48
N TYR A 108 -11.30 14.09 -7.28
CA TYR A 108 -10.49 15.14 -7.87
C TYR A 108 -9.42 14.59 -8.83
N ARG A 109 -9.73 13.46 -9.50
CA ARG A 109 -8.78 12.75 -10.37
C ARG A 109 -8.08 13.64 -11.38
N ASP A 110 -8.82 14.51 -12.04
CA ASP A 110 -8.35 15.30 -13.18
C ASP A 110 -7.95 16.73 -12.78
N GLN A 111 -8.12 17.10 -11.51
CA GLN A 111 -7.79 18.42 -11.02
C GLN A 111 -6.31 18.51 -10.60
N THR A 112 -5.68 19.61 -10.96
CA THR A 112 -4.28 19.90 -10.56
C THR A 112 -4.20 20.25 -9.08
N PHE A 113 -5.23 20.88 -8.53
CA PHE A 113 -5.30 21.30 -7.14
C PHE A 113 -6.52 20.66 -6.47
N LEU A 114 -6.40 20.35 -5.18
CA LEU A 114 -7.57 20.01 -4.39
C LEU A 114 -8.29 21.27 -3.92
N PRO A 115 -9.63 21.26 -3.81
CA PRO A 115 -10.34 22.28 -3.06
C PRO A 115 -9.78 22.36 -1.62
N VAL A 116 -9.72 23.57 -1.08
CA VAL A 116 -9.07 23.82 0.24
C VAL A 116 -9.57 22.87 1.32
N GLN A 117 -10.88 22.67 1.43
CA GLN A 117 -11.46 21.77 2.43
C GLN A 117 -11.06 20.30 2.23
N SER A 118 -10.98 19.86 0.98
CA SER A 118 -10.53 18.50 0.63
C SER A 118 -9.04 18.32 0.91
N ALA A 119 -8.22 19.35 0.65
CA ALA A 119 -6.80 19.35 0.96
C ALA A 119 -6.57 19.27 2.49
N ILE A 120 -7.32 20.06 3.27
CA ILE A 120 -7.29 20.01 4.73
C ILE A 120 -7.73 18.63 5.23
N GLY A 121 -8.86 18.10 4.72
CA GLY A 121 -9.36 16.78 5.11
C GLY A 121 -8.36 15.66 4.78
N PHE A 122 -7.71 15.72 3.63
CA PHE A 122 -6.64 14.78 3.26
C PHE A 122 -5.45 14.89 4.21
N ALA A 123 -4.99 16.10 4.49
CA ALA A 123 -3.86 16.35 5.38
C ALA A 123 -4.15 15.85 6.81
N GLN A 124 -5.34 16.13 7.34
CA GLN A 124 -5.77 15.63 8.65
C GLN A 124 -5.86 14.11 8.70
N ALA A 125 -6.39 13.49 7.65
CA ALA A 125 -6.46 12.04 7.57
C ALA A 125 -5.06 11.39 7.58
N ILE A 126 -4.12 11.91 6.79
CA ILE A 126 -2.74 11.41 6.79
C ILE A 126 -2.04 11.65 8.13
N ALA A 127 -2.23 12.83 8.74
CA ALA A 127 -1.70 13.09 10.09
C ALA A 127 -2.27 12.10 11.13
N GLY A 128 -3.56 11.76 11.02
CA GLY A 128 -4.18 10.71 11.84
C GLY A 128 -3.54 9.33 11.66
N VAL A 129 -3.26 8.93 10.41
CA VAL A 129 -2.53 7.69 10.13
C VAL A 129 -1.16 7.68 10.82
N HIS A 130 -0.40 8.77 10.69
CA HIS A 130 0.94 8.89 11.30
C HIS A 130 0.88 8.83 12.82
N HIS A 131 -0.06 9.55 13.42
CA HIS A 131 -0.22 9.57 14.86
C HIS A 131 -0.57 8.18 15.42
N MET A 132 -1.58 7.53 14.85
CA MET A 132 -1.97 6.18 15.27
C MET A 132 -0.85 5.17 15.03
N TRP A 133 -0.15 5.24 13.89
CA TRP A 133 1.03 4.42 13.62
C TRP A 133 2.07 4.54 14.73
N SER A 134 2.40 5.77 15.14
CA SER A 134 3.39 6.02 16.20
C SER A 134 2.97 5.44 17.54
N LEU A 135 1.67 5.53 17.89
CA LEU A 135 1.15 4.95 19.12
C LEU A 135 1.27 3.42 19.12
N VAL A 136 0.86 2.78 18.03
CA VAL A 136 0.94 1.32 17.91
C VAL A 136 2.39 0.84 17.85
N ALA A 137 3.27 1.55 17.15
CA ALA A 137 4.69 1.21 17.08
C ALA A 137 5.37 1.30 18.46
N ASN A 138 5.13 2.39 19.20
CA ASN A 138 5.68 2.57 20.53
C ASN A 138 5.16 1.53 21.55
N ASP A 139 3.89 1.16 21.44
CA ASP A 139 3.29 0.13 22.30
C ASP A 139 3.86 -1.25 22.00
N SER A 140 3.96 -1.59 20.72
CA SER A 140 4.59 -2.83 20.24
C SER A 140 6.05 -2.95 20.69
N ASP A 141 6.82 -1.87 20.59
CA ASP A 141 8.22 -1.82 21.04
C ASP A 141 8.34 -2.04 22.54
N ARG A 142 7.49 -1.42 23.36
CA ARG A 142 7.42 -1.64 24.81
C ARG A 142 7.10 -3.10 25.18
N GLN A 143 6.37 -3.79 24.34
CA GLN A 143 6.05 -5.21 24.50
C GLN A 143 7.12 -6.13 23.93
N GLY A 144 8.21 -5.59 23.36
CA GLY A 144 9.27 -6.36 22.72
C GLY A 144 8.85 -6.99 21.39
N LEU A 145 7.78 -6.50 20.77
CA LEU A 145 7.25 -7.03 19.51
C LEU A 145 7.82 -6.25 18.34
N ASN A 146 8.56 -6.92 17.46
CA ASN A 146 9.12 -6.32 16.25
C ASN A 146 8.11 -6.36 15.07
N ILE A 147 6.96 -5.70 15.24
CA ILE A 147 5.87 -5.73 14.25
C ILE A 147 5.82 -4.44 13.43
N TRP A 148 6.06 -3.30 14.07
CA TRP A 148 5.87 -1.98 13.49
C TRP A 148 7.20 -1.25 13.31
N ASN A 149 7.69 -1.15 12.08
CA ASN A 149 8.82 -0.28 11.76
C ASN A 149 8.31 1.03 11.15
N THR A 150 9.15 2.05 11.09
CA THR A 150 8.85 3.30 10.39
C THR A 150 9.49 3.27 9.00
N PRO A 151 8.78 2.84 7.96
CA PRO A 151 9.34 2.78 6.63
C PRO A 151 9.51 4.18 6.04
N THR A 152 10.52 4.35 5.18
CA THR A 152 10.78 5.62 4.45
C THR A 152 9.54 6.11 3.69
N LYS A 153 8.69 5.18 3.21
CA LYS A 153 7.42 5.51 2.53
C LYS A 153 6.45 6.28 3.44
N LEU A 154 6.46 6.05 4.75
CA LEU A 154 5.63 6.79 5.69
C LEU A 154 6.10 8.25 5.77
N HIS A 155 7.40 8.50 5.77
CA HIS A 155 7.97 9.85 5.71
C HIS A 155 7.57 10.58 4.41
N TYR A 156 7.64 9.90 3.26
CA TYR A 156 7.15 10.50 1.99
C TYR A 156 5.66 10.82 2.00
N LEU A 157 4.85 10.00 2.67
CA LEU A 157 3.42 10.27 2.84
C LEU A 157 3.19 11.57 3.64
N HIS A 158 4.03 11.87 4.63
CA HIS A 158 4.01 13.14 5.36
C HIS A 158 4.25 14.33 4.41
N HIS A 159 5.26 14.27 3.56
CA HIS A 159 5.49 15.32 2.56
C HIS A 159 4.36 15.48 1.55
N LEU A 160 3.68 14.41 1.18
CA LEU A 160 2.48 14.51 0.33
C LEU A 160 1.34 15.23 1.03
N CYS A 161 1.21 15.04 2.35
CA CYS A 161 0.26 15.75 3.18
C CYS A 161 0.52 17.28 3.17
N GLU A 162 1.78 17.68 3.41
CA GLU A 162 2.17 19.10 3.39
C GLU A 162 1.92 19.76 2.01
N LYS A 163 2.20 19.02 0.94
CA LYS A 163 2.01 19.50 -0.44
C LYS A 163 0.56 19.52 -0.91
N ALA A 164 -0.34 18.81 -0.23
CA ALA A 164 -1.75 18.71 -0.65
C ALA A 164 -2.47 20.05 -0.74
N MET A 165 -2.01 21.06 0.00
CA MET A 165 -2.53 22.44 -0.08
C MET A 165 -2.14 23.16 -1.38
N PHE A 166 -1.08 22.71 -2.06
CA PHE A 166 -0.50 23.39 -3.23
C PHE A 166 -0.57 22.55 -4.51
N LEU A 167 -0.78 21.25 -4.38
CA LEU A 167 -0.84 20.32 -5.50
C LEU A 167 -1.65 19.09 -5.10
N ASN A 168 -2.48 18.61 -6.01
CA ASN A 168 -3.18 17.35 -5.81
C ASN A 168 -2.16 16.20 -5.66
N PRO A 169 -2.16 15.46 -4.54
CA PRO A 169 -1.22 14.37 -4.31
C PRO A 169 -1.18 13.31 -5.41
N ARG A 170 -2.26 13.14 -6.17
CA ARG A 170 -2.27 12.24 -7.35
C ARG A 170 -1.31 12.68 -8.46
N ARG A 171 -1.02 13.98 -8.60
CA ARG A 171 -0.08 14.48 -9.59
C ARG A 171 1.37 14.19 -9.23
N GLY A 172 1.67 14.01 -7.93
CA GLY A 172 2.96 13.54 -7.44
C GLY A 172 3.07 12.02 -7.34
N ASN A 173 2.08 11.28 -7.83
CA ASN A 173 2.10 9.83 -7.78
C ASN A 173 3.06 9.28 -8.83
N THR A 174 4.14 8.68 -8.37
CA THR A 174 5.22 8.09 -9.18
C THR A 174 4.83 6.79 -9.89
N MET A 175 3.55 6.38 -9.87
CA MET A 175 3.14 5.15 -10.56
C MET A 175 3.46 5.16 -12.06
N VAL A 176 3.43 6.33 -12.70
CA VAL A 176 3.85 6.49 -14.10
C VAL A 176 5.36 6.27 -14.21
N GLU A 177 6.14 6.85 -13.30
CA GLU A 177 7.59 6.68 -13.22
C GLU A 177 7.97 5.24 -12.84
N GLU A 178 7.26 4.61 -11.91
CA GLU A 178 7.47 3.20 -11.56
C GLU A 178 7.17 2.28 -12.75
N THR A 179 6.11 2.53 -13.50
CA THR A 179 5.80 1.80 -14.74
C THR A 179 6.90 2.02 -15.78
N TYR A 180 7.34 3.27 -15.95
CA TYR A 180 8.44 3.62 -16.84
C TYR A 180 9.77 2.94 -16.43
N MET A 181 10.11 2.99 -15.15
CA MET A 181 11.27 2.28 -14.62
C MET A 181 11.15 0.76 -14.76
N GLY A 182 9.95 0.21 -14.67
CA GLY A 182 9.66 -1.20 -14.97
C GLY A 182 9.98 -1.55 -16.43
N VAL A 183 9.54 -0.71 -17.36
CA VAL A 183 9.88 -0.84 -18.79
C VAL A 183 11.39 -0.74 -19.02
N CYS A 184 12.04 0.27 -18.44
CA CYS A 184 13.49 0.43 -18.53
C CYS A 184 14.27 -0.79 -18.00
N LYS A 185 13.85 -1.34 -16.85
CA LYS A 185 14.44 -2.56 -16.28
C LYS A 185 14.25 -3.78 -17.20
N THR A 186 13.09 -3.91 -17.81
CA THR A 186 12.80 -5.01 -18.75
C THR A 186 13.65 -4.90 -20.00
N LEU A 187 13.76 -3.69 -20.55
CA LEU A 187 14.63 -3.40 -21.70
C LEU A 187 16.10 -3.67 -21.37
N ALA A 188 16.59 -3.19 -20.22
CA ALA A 188 17.96 -3.44 -19.77
C ALA A 188 18.23 -4.95 -19.64
N LYS A 189 17.34 -5.70 -18.98
CA LYS A 189 17.46 -7.16 -18.86
C LYS A 189 17.48 -7.86 -20.23
N SER A 190 16.74 -7.37 -21.22
CA SER A 190 16.75 -7.92 -22.58
C SER A 190 18.04 -7.66 -23.32
N CYS A 191 18.80 -6.62 -22.93
CA CYS A 191 20.09 -6.29 -23.51
C CYS A 191 21.25 -7.08 -22.87
N LEU A 192 21.10 -7.50 -21.59
CA LEU A 192 22.14 -8.22 -20.86
C LEU A 192 22.33 -9.69 -21.30
N ARG A 193 21.39 -10.27 -22.05
CA ARG A 193 21.38 -11.71 -22.34
C ARG A 193 22.36 -12.18 -23.42
N SER A 194 23.04 -11.29 -24.17
CA SER A 194 23.88 -11.70 -25.29
C SER A 194 24.94 -10.69 -25.73
N THR A 195 25.29 -9.67 -24.93
CA THR A 195 26.02 -8.53 -25.49
C THR A 195 27.20 -8.16 -24.60
N ASP A 196 28.34 -7.95 -25.27
CA ASP A 196 29.56 -7.35 -24.73
C ASP A 196 29.25 -5.99 -24.07
N ASP A 197 29.91 -5.67 -22.95
CA ASP A 197 29.70 -4.45 -22.14
C ASP A 197 29.81 -3.15 -22.96
N VAL A 198 30.52 -3.19 -24.09
CA VAL A 198 30.68 -2.03 -25.01
C VAL A 198 29.46 -1.81 -25.90
N ILE A 199 28.72 -2.88 -26.26
CA ILE A 199 27.59 -2.83 -27.19
C ILE A 199 26.27 -2.63 -26.43
N MET A 200 26.22 -2.99 -25.14
CA MET A 200 25.03 -2.97 -24.30
C MET A 200 24.37 -1.58 -24.18
N PRO A 201 25.11 -0.47 -23.97
CA PRO A 201 24.49 0.87 -23.88
C PRO A 201 23.78 1.27 -25.19
N LYS A 202 24.39 0.98 -26.34
CA LYS A 202 23.79 1.27 -27.65
C LYS A 202 22.52 0.43 -27.87
N ALA A 203 22.57 -0.87 -27.62
CA ALA A 203 21.43 -1.76 -27.74
C ALA A 203 20.29 -1.35 -26.82
N PHE A 204 20.58 -0.85 -25.61
CA PHE A 204 19.58 -0.32 -24.71
C PHE A 204 18.93 0.96 -25.26
N ILE A 205 19.73 1.91 -25.75
CA ILE A 205 19.21 3.16 -26.32
C ILE A 205 18.35 2.87 -27.56
N ASP A 206 18.80 2.01 -28.46
CA ASP A 206 18.03 1.65 -29.66
C ASP A 206 16.67 1.04 -29.29
N LYS A 207 16.64 0.06 -28.40
CA LYS A 207 15.39 -0.55 -27.92
C LYS A 207 14.50 0.44 -27.18
N TYR A 208 15.08 1.35 -26.42
CA TYR A 208 14.35 2.40 -25.71
C TYR A 208 13.69 3.38 -26.69
N LEU A 209 14.42 3.83 -27.71
CA LEU A 209 13.87 4.71 -28.75
C LEU A 209 12.73 4.02 -29.53
N TRP A 210 12.88 2.74 -29.85
CA TRP A 210 11.80 1.95 -30.45
C TRP A 210 10.58 1.86 -29.53
N ALA A 211 10.75 1.60 -28.24
CA ALA A 211 9.66 1.54 -27.29
C ALA A 211 8.92 2.87 -27.17
N LEU A 212 9.66 4.00 -27.13
CA LEU A 212 9.07 5.34 -27.16
C LEU A 212 8.29 5.59 -28.45
N HIS A 213 8.88 5.24 -29.62
CA HIS A 213 8.19 5.39 -30.90
C HIS A 213 6.85 4.68 -30.90
N PHE A 214 6.80 3.42 -30.49
CA PHE A 214 5.54 2.68 -30.39
C PHE A 214 4.55 3.27 -29.40
N MET A 215 5.01 3.80 -28.26
CA MET A 215 4.14 4.45 -27.28
C MET A 215 3.48 5.73 -27.78
N PHE A 216 4.15 6.49 -28.65
CA PHE A 216 3.67 7.81 -29.09
C PHE A 216 3.06 7.81 -30.50
N VAL A 217 3.39 6.87 -31.36
CA VAL A 217 2.93 6.82 -32.76
C VAL A 217 1.77 5.84 -32.96
N SER A 218 1.54 4.90 -32.03
CA SER A 218 0.48 3.89 -32.09
C SER A 218 -0.82 4.31 -31.38
N ARG A 219 -0.99 5.62 -31.12
CA ARG A 219 -2.22 6.17 -30.53
C ARG A 219 -3.05 6.92 -31.57
#